data_821baad3261992d13c6274d45606551c
#
_entry.id   821baad3261992d13c6274d45606551c
#
_cell.length_a   1.000
_cell.length_b   1.000
_cell.length_c   1.000
_cell.angle_alpha   90.00
_cell.angle_beta   90.00
_cell.angle_gamma   90.00
#
_symmetry.space_group_name_H-M   'P 1'
#
loop_
_entity.id
_entity.type
_entity.pdbx_description
1 polymer ?
#
loop_
_entity_poly.entity_id
_entity_poly.type
_entity_poly.pdbx_seq_one_letter_code
_entity_poly.pdbx_strand_id
1 'polypeptide(L)'
;DALMEIVKKKQTEPKNKIMIFSSFRHTLHYLYNKLTEQDLRVGLIHGDVIDEERRELRKRFNPNQTPCEDKTALDILLFSEVGCEGLDYQFCDCMVNYDLPWNPMKVEQRIGRIDRNGQTSESVAIYNMVTPGTVDADIYERCLMRIGVFHSSIGDCEDILGEITGEIRKLVDNFQLSDEDRREKMQQMTDNKVRFLKEQEELEEKQRDLFGIHVP
;
A
#
# COMPACT_ATOMS: atom_id res chain seq x y z
N ASP A 1 15.82 3.20 14.16
CA ASP A 1 15.18 3.49 12.87
C ASP A 1 14.21 2.34 12.55
N ALA A 2 12.90 2.64 12.58
CA ALA A 2 11.81 1.66 12.53
C ALA A 2 11.90 0.70 11.33
N LEU A 3 12.26 1.20 10.14
CA LEU A 3 12.44 0.34 8.96
C LEU A 3 13.52 -0.73 9.20
N MET A 4 14.65 -0.34 9.76
CA MET A 4 15.76 -1.27 10.03
C MET A 4 15.40 -2.32 11.09
N GLU A 5 14.53 -2.00 12.03
CA GLU A 5 14.00 -2.97 13.00
C GLU A 5 13.14 -4.03 12.32
N ILE A 6 12.23 -3.59 11.41
CA ILE A 6 11.40 -4.49 10.59
C ILE A 6 12.31 -5.39 9.73
N VAL A 7 13.28 -4.81 9.03
CA VAL A 7 14.21 -5.55 8.17
C VAL A 7 15.00 -6.57 8.97
N LYS A 8 15.63 -6.17 10.07
CA LYS A 8 16.43 -7.07 10.92
C LYS A 8 15.59 -8.22 11.46
N LYS A 9 14.39 -7.93 11.97
CA LYS A 9 13.46 -8.95 12.44
C LYS A 9 13.14 -9.95 11.32
N LYS A 10 12.76 -9.45 10.15
CA LYS A 10 12.35 -10.30 9.01
C LYS A 10 13.50 -11.16 8.47
N GLN A 11 14.74 -10.66 8.50
CA GLN A 11 15.92 -11.42 8.07
C GLN A 11 16.21 -12.65 8.98
N THR A 12 15.67 -12.70 10.21
CA THR A 12 15.80 -13.86 11.09
C THR A 12 14.73 -14.93 10.86
N GLU A 13 13.72 -14.66 10.03
CA GLU A 13 12.63 -15.58 9.75
C GLU A 13 12.96 -16.50 8.56
N PRO A 14 12.39 -17.72 8.50
CA PRO A 14 12.59 -18.62 7.36
C PRO A 14 12.17 -18.02 6.01
N LYS A 15 11.08 -17.23 6.02
CA LYS A 15 10.63 -16.42 4.87
C LYS A 15 11.14 -14.99 5.06
N ASN A 16 12.35 -14.71 4.58
CA ASN A 16 13.04 -13.46 4.82
C ASN A 16 12.79 -12.36 3.77
N LYS A 17 11.87 -12.59 2.82
CA LYS A 17 11.62 -11.65 1.72
C LYS A 17 10.77 -10.46 2.17
N ILE A 18 11.16 -9.25 1.75
CA ILE A 18 10.48 -7.99 2.07
C ILE A 18 10.27 -7.19 0.79
N MET A 19 9.04 -6.74 0.59
CA MET A 19 8.70 -5.73 -0.42
C MET A 19 8.58 -4.36 0.24
N ILE A 20 9.23 -3.33 -0.32
CA ILE A 20 9.16 -1.96 0.19
C ILE A 20 8.68 -1.04 -0.92
N PHE A 21 7.62 -0.31 -0.67
CA PHE A 21 7.01 0.63 -1.61
C PHE A 21 7.28 2.08 -1.24
N SER A 22 7.60 2.90 -2.23
CA SER A 22 7.59 4.35 -2.12
C SER A 22 7.12 4.98 -3.44
N SER A 23 6.30 6.03 -3.33
CA SER A 23 5.85 6.85 -4.46
C SER A 23 6.99 7.73 -4.99
N PHE A 24 8.02 7.97 -4.20
CA PHE A 24 9.09 8.91 -4.49
C PHE A 24 10.37 8.20 -4.95
N ARG A 25 10.77 8.44 -6.19
CA ARG A 25 11.97 7.84 -6.80
C ARG A 25 13.26 8.16 -6.02
N HIS A 26 13.41 9.39 -5.54
CA HIS A 26 14.58 9.77 -4.73
C HIS A 26 14.64 9.00 -3.42
N THR A 27 13.51 8.76 -2.77
CA THR A 27 13.40 7.93 -1.57
C THR A 27 13.83 6.48 -1.85
N LEU A 28 13.38 5.91 -2.96
CA LEU A 28 13.77 4.56 -3.36
C LEU A 28 15.29 4.42 -3.57
N HIS A 29 15.92 5.39 -4.25
CA HIS A 29 17.38 5.40 -4.42
C HIS A 29 18.14 5.59 -3.10
N TYR A 30 17.63 6.46 -2.24
CA TYR A 30 18.18 6.64 -0.89
C TYR A 30 18.11 5.33 -0.08
N LEU A 31 16.96 4.67 -0.06
CA LEU A 31 16.77 3.40 0.62
C LEU A 31 17.66 2.30 0.04
N TYR A 32 17.74 2.22 -1.29
CA TYR A 32 18.61 1.27 -1.98
C TYR A 32 20.06 1.39 -1.49
N ASN A 33 20.61 2.61 -1.51
CA ASN A 33 21.97 2.85 -1.07
C ASN A 33 22.14 2.51 0.42
N LYS A 34 21.23 2.96 1.28
CA LYS A 34 21.30 2.73 2.73
C LYS A 34 21.18 1.26 3.13
N LEU A 35 20.35 0.50 2.46
CA LEU A 35 20.20 -0.93 2.72
C LEU A 35 21.38 -1.72 2.17
N THR A 36 21.91 -1.34 1.00
CA THR A 36 23.11 -1.96 0.42
C THR A 36 24.36 -1.69 1.26
N GLU A 37 24.51 -0.48 1.85
CA GLU A 37 25.58 -0.16 2.80
C GLU A 37 25.59 -1.07 4.06
N GLN A 38 24.47 -1.75 4.34
CA GLN A 38 24.33 -2.72 5.44
C GLN A 38 24.50 -4.18 4.98
N ASP A 39 25.13 -4.41 3.84
CA ASP A 39 25.35 -5.72 3.22
C ASP A 39 24.05 -6.51 2.93
N LEU A 40 22.92 -5.81 2.80
CA LEU A 40 21.64 -6.42 2.42
C LEU A 40 21.54 -6.58 0.90
N ARG A 41 20.95 -7.69 0.45
CA ARG A 41 20.76 -8.01 -0.97
C ARG A 41 19.48 -7.35 -1.48
N VAL A 42 19.61 -6.19 -2.10
CA VAL A 42 18.51 -5.31 -2.48
C VAL A 42 18.37 -5.20 -3.98
N GLY A 43 17.15 -5.29 -4.49
CA GLY A 43 16.77 -4.93 -5.85
C GLY A 43 15.90 -3.68 -5.88
N LEU A 44 15.90 -2.97 -7.00
CA LEU A 44 15.10 -1.74 -7.19
C LEU A 44 14.36 -1.80 -8.53
N ILE A 45 13.03 -1.69 -8.48
CA ILE A 45 12.15 -1.66 -9.66
C ILE A 45 11.37 -0.35 -9.70
N HIS A 46 11.59 0.44 -10.73
CA HIS A 46 10.86 1.68 -11.01
C HIS A 46 10.43 1.76 -12.49
N GLY A 47 9.75 2.82 -12.88
CA GLY A 47 9.16 2.95 -14.22
C GLY A 47 10.14 2.80 -15.39
N ASP A 48 11.40 3.20 -15.21
CA ASP A 48 12.41 3.15 -16.28
C ASP A 48 13.13 1.79 -16.39
N VAL A 49 12.90 0.87 -15.45
CA VAL A 49 13.47 -0.49 -15.51
C VAL A 49 12.75 -1.26 -16.61
N ILE A 50 13.51 -1.81 -17.55
CA ILE A 50 12.95 -2.57 -18.68
C ILE A 50 12.38 -3.92 -18.22
N ASP A 51 11.44 -4.47 -18.97
CA ASP A 51 10.71 -5.68 -18.58
C ASP A 51 11.59 -6.92 -18.41
N GLU A 52 12.69 -7.02 -19.14
CA GLU A 52 13.64 -8.11 -18.99
C GLU A 52 14.36 -8.04 -17.65
N GLU A 53 14.81 -6.86 -17.25
CA GLU A 53 15.46 -6.62 -15.96
C GLU A 53 14.47 -6.82 -14.80
N ARG A 54 13.21 -6.37 -14.94
CA ARG A 54 12.15 -6.63 -13.95
C ARG A 54 11.95 -8.13 -13.72
N ARG A 55 11.92 -8.92 -14.81
CA ARG A 55 11.79 -10.38 -14.73
C ARG A 55 12.99 -11.02 -14.04
N GLU A 56 14.20 -10.57 -14.33
CA GLU A 56 15.41 -11.08 -13.68
C GLU A 56 15.45 -10.72 -12.18
N LEU A 57 15.14 -9.48 -11.80
CA LEU A 57 15.04 -9.07 -10.39
C LEU A 57 13.97 -9.89 -9.64
N ARG A 58 12.80 -10.12 -10.26
CA ARG A 58 11.76 -10.96 -9.69
C ARG A 58 12.23 -12.41 -9.50
N LYS A 59 12.92 -12.99 -10.49
CA LYS A 59 13.50 -14.33 -10.41
C LYS A 59 14.47 -14.45 -9.25
N ARG A 60 15.38 -13.50 -9.11
CA ARG A 60 16.35 -13.45 -8.01
C ARG A 60 15.69 -13.23 -6.64
N PHE A 61 14.55 -12.58 -6.58
CA PHE A 61 13.78 -12.37 -5.35
C PHE A 61 12.92 -13.60 -4.97
N ASN A 62 12.52 -14.43 -5.95
CA ASN A 62 11.67 -15.60 -5.73
C ASN A 62 12.51 -16.80 -5.20
N PRO A 63 12.28 -17.27 -3.96
CA PRO A 63 13.06 -18.36 -3.38
C PRO A 63 12.84 -19.70 -4.08
N ASN A 64 11.75 -19.87 -4.84
CA ASN A 64 11.49 -21.07 -5.63
C ASN A 64 12.30 -21.09 -6.94
N GLN A 65 12.83 -19.96 -7.38
CA GLN A 65 13.63 -19.84 -8.61
C GLN A 65 15.12 -19.59 -8.30
N THR A 66 15.40 -18.83 -7.25
CA THR A 66 16.76 -18.54 -6.77
C THR A 66 16.80 -18.81 -5.28
N PRO A 67 17.40 -19.93 -4.83
CA PRO A 67 17.48 -20.29 -3.41
C PRO A 67 18.15 -19.17 -2.58
N CYS A 68 17.78 -19.07 -1.31
CA CYS A 68 18.26 -17.99 -0.45
C CYS A 68 19.78 -18.04 -0.22
N GLU A 69 20.42 -19.20 -0.35
CA GLU A 69 21.87 -19.43 -0.24
C GLU A 69 22.64 -18.94 -1.47
N ASP A 70 21.96 -18.75 -2.60
CA ASP A 70 22.58 -18.21 -3.82
C ASP A 70 23.00 -16.76 -3.58
N LYS A 71 24.24 -16.44 -3.95
CA LYS A 71 24.79 -15.08 -3.82
C LYS A 71 24.05 -14.04 -4.65
N THR A 72 23.36 -14.46 -5.69
CA THR A 72 22.56 -13.58 -6.56
C THR A 72 21.13 -13.37 -6.04
N ALA A 73 20.68 -14.14 -5.05
CA ALA A 73 19.36 -13.99 -4.44
C ALA A 73 19.19 -12.60 -3.82
N LEU A 74 17.97 -12.08 -3.92
CA LEU A 74 17.58 -10.81 -3.29
C LEU A 74 16.69 -11.09 -2.07
N ASP A 75 16.91 -10.33 -1.00
CA ASP A 75 16.09 -10.41 0.22
C ASP A 75 15.08 -9.27 0.28
N ILE A 76 15.41 -8.14 -0.30
CA ILE A 76 14.58 -6.94 -0.32
C ILE A 76 14.36 -6.48 -1.75
N LEU A 77 13.13 -6.15 -2.08
CA LEU A 77 12.78 -5.56 -3.36
C LEU A 77 12.05 -4.24 -3.15
N LEU A 78 12.63 -3.15 -3.66
CA LEU A 78 12.09 -1.81 -3.61
C LEU A 78 11.26 -1.54 -4.85
N PHE A 79 10.08 -0.95 -4.68
CA PHE A 79 9.15 -0.68 -5.78
C PHE A 79 8.67 0.76 -5.82
N SER A 80 8.62 1.32 -7.03
CA SER A 80 7.67 2.40 -7.33
C SER A 80 6.29 1.82 -7.68
N GLU A 81 5.23 2.64 -7.67
CA GLU A 81 3.89 2.20 -8.06
C GLU A 81 3.87 1.57 -9.45
N VAL A 82 4.46 2.22 -10.44
CA VAL A 82 4.53 1.73 -11.82
C VAL A 82 5.39 0.46 -11.94
N GLY A 83 6.42 0.33 -11.12
CA GLY A 83 7.31 -0.83 -11.16
C GLY A 83 6.65 -2.15 -10.72
N CYS A 84 5.55 -2.06 -9.99
CA CYS A 84 4.85 -3.23 -9.42
C CYS A 84 3.74 -3.77 -10.33
N GLU A 85 3.35 -3.07 -11.37
CA GLU A 85 2.24 -3.46 -12.23
C GLU A 85 2.50 -4.79 -12.96
N GLY A 86 1.46 -5.63 -13.02
CA GLY A 86 1.49 -6.91 -13.75
C GLY A 86 2.32 -8.04 -13.15
N LEU A 87 2.89 -7.88 -11.95
CA LEU A 87 3.71 -8.89 -11.29
C LEU A 87 3.10 -9.34 -9.96
N ASP A 88 3.19 -10.64 -9.68
CA ASP A 88 2.66 -11.27 -8.47
C ASP A 88 3.79 -11.83 -7.61
N TYR A 89 3.64 -11.69 -6.27
CA TYR A 89 4.67 -12.02 -5.29
C TYR A 89 4.11 -12.85 -4.12
N GLN A 90 3.26 -13.86 -4.40
CA GLN A 90 2.59 -14.70 -3.38
C GLN A 90 3.56 -15.49 -2.49
N PHE A 91 4.82 -15.58 -2.85
CA PHE A 91 5.87 -16.19 -2.02
C PHE A 91 6.44 -15.25 -0.96
N CYS A 92 6.11 -13.96 -1.03
CA CYS A 92 6.48 -12.94 -0.05
C CYS A 92 5.30 -12.67 0.88
N ASP A 93 5.55 -12.56 2.17
CA ASP A 93 4.53 -12.32 3.20
C ASP A 93 4.78 -11.06 4.02
N CYS A 94 5.70 -10.20 3.59
CA CYS A 94 6.04 -8.96 4.27
C CYS A 94 6.11 -7.79 3.30
N MET A 95 5.32 -6.76 3.59
CA MET A 95 5.28 -5.51 2.82
C MET A 95 5.45 -4.31 3.74
N VAL A 96 6.23 -3.34 3.29
CA VAL A 96 6.39 -2.04 3.94
C VAL A 96 5.97 -0.94 2.97
N ASN A 97 4.97 -0.17 3.31
CA ASN A 97 4.66 1.10 2.67
C ASN A 97 5.50 2.18 3.36
N TYR A 98 6.62 2.57 2.75
CA TYR A 98 7.53 3.59 3.30
C TYR A 98 6.92 4.99 3.26
N ASP A 99 6.07 5.25 2.28
CA ASP A 99 5.10 6.33 2.24
C ASP A 99 3.73 5.76 1.86
N LEU A 100 2.68 6.39 2.36
CA LEU A 100 1.32 6.01 2.07
C LEU A 100 0.78 6.88 0.94
N PRO A 101 0.28 6.28 -0.15
CA PRO A 101 -0.49 7.04 -1.12
C PRO A 101 -1.78 7.55 -0.47
N TRP A 102 -2.19 8.76 -0.80
CA TRP A 102 -3.42 9.35 -0.27
C TRP A 102 -4.70 8.69 -0.84
N ASN A 103 -4.56 7.88 -1.87
CA ASN A 103 -5.64 7.06 -2.39
C ASN A 103 -5.57 5.64 -1.77
N PRO A 104 -6.55 5.23 -0.95
CA PRO A 104 -6.57 3.92 -0.30
C PRO A 104 -6.58 2.75 -1.29
N MET A 105 -7.18 2.89 -2.48
CA MET A 105 -7.15 1.87 -3.54
C MET A 105 -5.73 1.52 -3.97
N LYS A 106 -4.82 2.48 -3.97
CA LYS A 106 -3.42 2.19 -4.27
C LYS A 106 -2.75 1.35 -3.20
N VAL A 107 -3.14 1.53 -1.94
CA VAL A 107 -2.67 0.67 -0.84
C VAL A 107 -3.18 -0.75 -1.04
N GLU A 108 -4.46 -0.92 -1.37
CA GLU A 108 -5.05 -2.24 -1.66
C GLU A 108 -4.43 -2.89 -2.88
N GLN A 109 -4.20 -2.14 -3.96
CA GLN A 109 -3.48 -2.64 -5.14
C GLN A 109 -2.07 -3.13 -4.79
N ARG A 110 -1.35 -2.44 -3.88
CA ARG A 110 -0.06 -2.92 -3.37
C ARG A 110 -0.22 -4.21 -2.58
N ILE A 111 -1.18 -4.27 -1.66
CA ILE A 111 -1.49 -5.46 -0.85
C ILE A 111 -1.83 -6.64 -1.74
N GLY A 112 -2.67 -6.46 -2.75
CA GLY A 112 -3.06 -7.48 -3.72
C GLY A 112 -1.89 -8.07 -4.54
N ARG A 113 -0.66 -7.55 -4.42
CA ARG A 113 0.54 -8.17 -5.00
C ARG A 113 1.05 -9.34 -4.19
N ILE A 114 0.78 -9.37 -2.89
CA ILE A 114 1.20 -10.45 -1.98
C ILE A 114 0.00 -11.21 -1.41
N ASP A 115 -1.09 -10.52 -1.07
CA ASP A 115 -2.31 -11.12 -0.54
C ASP A 115 -3.28 -11.48 -1.67
N ARG A 116 -3.13 -12.67 -2.20
CA ARG A 116 -3.99 -13.20 -3.27
C ARG A 116 -3.95 -14.72 -3.31
N ASN A 117 -4.80 -15.30 -4.17
CA ASN A 117 -4.87 -16.74 -4.40
C ASN A 117 -3.48 -17.33 -4.72
N GLY A 118 -3.06 -18.32 -3.93
CA GLY A 118 -1.72 -18.94 -4.03
C GLY A 118 -0.69 -18.36 -3.06
N GLN A 119 -1.08 -17.47 -2.12
CA GLN A 119 -0.22 -17.08 -1.01
C GLN A 119 0.17 -18.32 -0.18
N THR A 120 1.46 -18.47 0.09
CA THR A 120 2.03 -19.63 0.78
C THR A 120 2.14 -19.45 2.30
N SER A 121 1.79 -18.28 2.82
CA SER A 121 1.75 -17.96 4.24
C SER A 121 0.31 -17.85 4.72
N GLU A 122 0.04 -18.24 5.96
CA GLU A 122 -1.28 -18.12 6.60
C GLU A 122 -1.72 -16.65 6.78
N SER A 123 -0.75 -15.75 6.88
CA SER A 123 -0.98 -14.31 7.00
C SER A 123 0.13 -13.52 6.34
N VAL A 124 -0.17 -12.29 5.95
CA VAL A 124 0.80 -11.32 5.42
C VAL A 124 0.97 -10.16 6.40
N ALA A 125 2.21 -9.72 6.60
CA ALA A 125 2.52 -8.59 7.45
C ALA A 125 2.64 -7.31 6.61
N ILE A 126 1.80 -6.32 6.89
CA ILE A 126 1.79 -5.04 6.18
C ILE A 126 2.14 -3.93 7.17
N TYR A 127 3.24 -3.25 6.92
CA TYR A 127 3.72 -2.13 7.73
C TYR A 127 3.51 -0.82 6.98
N ASN A 128 2.77 0.10 7.58
CA ASN A 128 2.57 1.44 7.07
C ASN A 128 3.44 2.42 7.89
N MET A 129 4.43 3.05 7.23
CA MET A 129 5.31 4.02 7.89
C MET A 129 4.63 5.38 7.89
N VAL A 130 4.32 5.89 9.08
CA VAL A 130 3.68 7.19 9.28
C VAL A 130 4.48 7.99 10.29
N THR A 131 4.78 9.25 9.98
CA THR A 131 5.47 10.14 10.90
C THR A 131 4.44 10.93 11.72
N PRO A 132 4.38 10.74 13.05
CA PRO A 132 3.43 11.47 13.88
C PRO A 132 3.59 13.00 13.76
N GLY A 133 2.47 13.72 13.80
CA GLY A 133 2.46 15.19 13.72
C GLY A 133 2.63 15.76 12.31
N THR A 134 2.51 14.94 11.28
CA THR A 134 2.53 15.37 9.87
C THR A 134 1.13 15.31 9.26
N VAL A 135 0.96 16.02 8.13
CA VAL A 135 -0.28 15.95 7.33
C VAL A 135 -0.60 14.51 6.88
N ASP A 136 0.42 13.72 6.56
CA ASP A 136 0.23 12.32 6.16
C ASP A 136 -0.34 11.48 7.31
N ALA A 137 0.08 11.75 8.57
CA ALA A 137 -0.50 11.10 9.74
C ALA A 137 -1.97 11.46 9.92
N ASP A 138 -2.31 12.74 9.80
CA ASP A 138 -3.69 13.22 9.89
C ASP A 138 -4.58 12.59 8.79
N ILE A 139 -4.08 12.50 7.55
CA ILE A 139 -4.80 11.85 6.44
C ILE A 139 -4.99 10.36 6.72
N TYR A 140 -3.94 9.66 7.16
CA TYR A 140 -4.02 8.25 7.46
C TYR A 140 -5.06 7.96 8.56
N GLU A 141 -4.93 8.62 9.71
CA GLU A 141 -5.79 8.36 10.87
C GLU A 141 -7.24 8.78 10.64
N ARG A 142 -7.48 9.93 10.01
CA ARG A 142 -8.80 10.53 9.89
C ARG A 142 -9.57 10.11 8.65
N CYS A 143 -8.87 9.83 7.56
CA CYS A 143 -9.50 9.52 6.28
C CYS A 143 -9.29 8.06 5.88
N LEU A 144 -8.04 7.62 5.67
CA LEU A 144 -7.78 6.33 5.06
C LEU A 144 -8.20 5.16 5.93
N MET A 145 -7.94 5.22 7.25
CA MET A 145 -8.37 4.15 8.18
C MET A 145 -9.89 4.05 8.25
N ARG A 146 -10.60 5.17 8.29
CA ARG A 146 -12.07 5.17 8.40
C ARG A 146 -12.73 4.74 7.10
N ILE A 147 -12.21 5.20 5.95
CA ILE A 147 -12.75 4.86 4.62
C ILE A 147 -12.39 3.42 4.27
N GLY A 148 -11.17 2.98 4.53
CA GLY A 148 -10.72 1.60 4.27
C GLY A 148 -11.51 0.53 5.03
N VAL A 149 -11.91 0.81 6.28
CA VAL A 149 -12.81 -0.09 7.05
C VAL A 149 -14.18 -0.22 6.37
N PHE A 150 -14.68 0.85 5.75
CA PHE A 150 -15.96 0.81 5.03
C PHE A 150 -15.85 0.15 3.66
N HIS A 151 -14.75 0.39 2.93
CA HIS A 151 -14.52 -0.21 1.61
C HIS A 151 -14.50 -1.74 1.67
N SER A 152 -13.86 -2.33 2.68
CA SER A 152 -13.84 -3.78 2.87
C SER A 152 -15.24 -4.38 3.11
N SER A 153 -16.23 -3.54 3.44
CA SER A 153 -17.60 -3.94 3.72
C SER A 153 -18.56 -3.74 2.53
N ILE A 154 -18.25 -2.84 1.59
CA ILE A 154 -19.24 -2.33 0.60
C ILE A 154 -18.87 -2.69 -0.86
N GLY A 155 -17.64 -3.11 -1.17
CA GLY A 155 -17.21 -3.44 -2.55
C GLY A 155 -16.74 -2.22 -3.37
N ASP A 156 -16.79 -2.33 -4.71
CA ASP A 156 -16.17 -1.37 -5.65
C ASP A 156 -16.72 0.07 -5.54
N CYS A 157 -15.92 0.96 -4.94
CA CYS A 157 -16.17 2.39 -4.84
C CYS A 157 -15.04 3.24 -5.44
N GLU A 158 -14.44 2.82 -6.56
CA GLU A 158 -13.29 3.48 -7.20
C GLU A 158 -13.51 4.97 -7.47
N ASP A 159 -14.68 5.32 -7.99
CA ASP A 159 -15.02 6.71 -8.33
C ASP A 159 -15.11 7.60 -7.09
N ILE A 160 -15.72 7.10 -6.02
CA ILE A 160 -15.88 7.83 -4.74
C ILE A 160 -14.50 8.07 -4.08
N LEU A 161 -13.63 7.07 -4.11
CA LEU A 161 -12.28 7.19 -3.56
C LEU A 161 -11.40 8.14 -4.39
N GLY A 162 -11.61 8.20 -5.69
CA GLY A 162 -10.98 9.19 -6.57
C GLY A 162 -11.38 10.63 -6.21
N GLU A 163 -12.68 10.88 -5.98
CA GLU A 163 -13.20 12.18 -5.54
C GLU A 163 -12.61 12.60 -4.19
N ILE A 164 -12.62 11.69 -3.20
CA ILE A 164 -12.05 11.93 -1.85
C ILE A 164 -10.58 12.33 -1.95
N THR A 165 -9.81 11.63 -2.76
CA THR A 165 -8.37 11.95 -2.97
C THR A 165 -8.19 13.35 -3.54
N GLY A 166 -9.06 13.76 -4.47
CA GLY A 166 -9.06 15.11 -5.03
C GLY A 166 -9.41 16.19 -4.00
N GLU A 167 -10.38 15.92 -3.14
CA GLU A 167 -10.78 16.83 -2.06
C GLU A 167 -9.69 16.96 -0.97
N ILE A 168 -9.06 15.85 -0.56
CA ILE A 168 -7.92 15.85 0.36
C ILE A 168 -6.80 16.73 -0.19
N ARG A 169 -6.44 16.55 -1.48
CA ARG A 169 -5.39 17.35 -2.10
C ARG A 169 -5.70 18.84 -2.06
N LYS A 170 -6.92 19.26 -2.37
CA LYS A 170 -7.34 20.66 -2.29
C LYS A 170 -7.23 21.23 -0.88
N LEU A 171 -7.54 20.45 0.15
CA LEU A 171 -7.40 20.86 1.55
C LEU A 171 -5.93 21.01 1.96
N VAL A 172 -5.08 20.09 1.53
CA VAL A 172 -3.63 20.13 1.85
C VAL A 172 -2.94 21.28 1.13
N ASP A 173 -3.26 21.51 -0.14
CA ASP A 173 -2.66 22.58 -0.95
C ASP A 173 -3.16 23.98 -0.57
N ASN A 174 -4.17 24.07 0.31
CA ASN A 174 -4.68 25.36 0.80
C ASN A 174 -3.85 25.89 1.98
N PHE A 175 -2.82 26.65 1.65
CA PHE A 175 -1.91 27.27 2.63
C PHE A 175 -2.54 28.39 3.50
N GLN A 176 -3.79 28.80 3.22
CA GLN A 176 -4.52 29.80 4.01
C GLN A 176 -5.22 29.18 5.22
N LEU A 177 -5.36 27.85 5.26
CA LEU A 177 -5.97 27.15 6.39
C LEU A 177 -4.93 26.91 7.49
N SER A 178 -5.34 27.16 8.74
CA SER A 178 -4.58 26.68 9.88
C SER A 178 -4.59 25.14 9.92
N ASP A 179 -3.64 24.55 10.66
CA ASP A 179 -3.60 23.09 10.83
C ASP A 179 -4.86 22.56 11.51
N GLU A 180 -5.43 23.34 12.42
CA GLU A 180 -6.67 23.01 13.14
C GLU A 180 -7.88 23.04 12.21
N ASP A 181 -8.06 24.10 11.41
CA ASP A 181 -9.12 24.21 10.40
C ASP A 181 -9.02 23.12 9.34
N ARG A 182 -7.78 22.76 8.93
CA ARG A 182 -7.53 21.68 7.98
C ARG A 182 -7.99 20.34 8.54
N ARG A 183 -7.65 20.04 9.80
CA ARG A 183 -8.07 18.82 10.50
C ARG A 183 -9.57 18.73 10.63
N GLU A 184 -10.22 19.82 11.01
CA GLU A 184 -11.68 19.88 11.15
C GLU A 184 -12.38 19.64 9.81
N LYS A 185 -11.93 20.30 8.74
CA LYS A 185 -12.48 20.10 7.40
C LYS A 185 -12.27 18.67 6.88
N MET A 186 -11.10 18.09 7.11
CA MET A 186 -10.82 16.69 6.79
C MET A 186 -11.79 15.74 7.52
N GLN A 187 -12.03 16.00 8.81
CA GLN A 187 -12.95 15.21 9.61
C GLN A 187 -14.39 15.32 9.08
N GLN A 188 -14.86 16.52 8.81
CA GLN A 188 -16.21 16.77 8.26
C GLN A 188 -16.40 16.10 6.90
N MET A 189 -15.41 16.22 6.01
CA MET A 189 -15.43 15.57 4.71
C MET A 189 -15.55 14.04 4.86
N THR A 190 -14.74 13.45 5.72
CA THR A 190 -14.73 12.00 5.96
C THR A 190 -16.07 11.53 6.52
N ASP A 191 -16.63 12.24 7.51
CA ASP A 191 -17.91 11.90 8.13
C ASP A 191 -19.06 11.98 7.12
N ASN A 192 -19.05 12.98 6.24
CA ASN A 192 -20.05 13.13 5.18
C ASN A 192 -19.96 11.96 4.17
N LYS A 193 -18.77 11.58 3.75
CA LYS A 193 -18.59 10.47 2.80
C LYS A 193 -18.95 9.12 3.41
N VAL A 194 -18.58 8.87 4.67
CA VAL A 194 -18.98 7.66 5.40
C VAL A 194 -20.50 7.56 5.53
N ARG A 195 -21.18 8.70 5.82
CA ARG A 195 -22.65 8.73 5.86
C ARG A 195 -23.25 8.44 4.50
N PHE A 196 -22.74 9.05 3.44
CA PHE A 196 -23.21 8.82 2.08
C PHE A 196 -23.08 7.35 1.66
N LEU A 197 -21.94 6.71 1.95
CA LEU A 197 -21.72 5.30 1.66
C LEU A 197 -22.72 4.40 2.40
N LYS A 198 -23.00 4.69 3.68
CA LYS A 198 -24.03 3.94 4.44
C LYS A 198 -25.41 4.09 3.86
N GLU A 199 -25.78 5.30 3.46
CA GLU A 199 -27.09 5.56 2.84
C GLU A 199 -27.24 4.82 1.50
N GLN A 200 -26.16 4.70 0.72
CA GLN A 200 -26.15 3.91 -0.52
C GLN A 200 -26.30 2.40 -0.23
N GLU A 201 -25.57 1.86 0.73
CA GLU A 201 -25.66 0.46 1.15
C GLU A 201 -27.08 0.09 1.58
N GLU A 202 -27.70 0.92 2.44
CA GLU A 202 -29.09 0.72 2.87
C GLU A 202 -30.08 0.78 1.69
N LEU A 203 -29.83 1.63 0.69
CA LEU A 203 -30.65 1.72 -0.51
C LEU A 203 -30.52 0.45 -1.38
N GLU A 204 -29.31 -0.05 -1.55
CA GLU A 204 -29.05 -1.28 -2.31
C GLU A 204 -29.62 -2.52 -1.63
N GLU A 205 -29.54 -2.61 -0.29
CA GLU A 205 -30.21 -3.66 0.46
C GLU A 205 -31.74 -3.63 0.29
N LYS A 206 -32.33 -2.46 0.42
CA LYS A 206 -33.78 -2.28 0.20
C LYS A 206 -34.19 -2.60 -1.24
N GLN A 207 -33.38 -2.28 -2.24
CA GLN A 207 -33.61 -2.65 -3.63
C GLN A 207 -33.51 -4.17 -3.85
N ARG A 208 -32.50 -4.82 -3.24
CA ARG A 208 -32.38 -6.29 -3.28
C ARG A 208 -33.59 -6.98 -2.65
N ASP A 209 -34.09 -6.49 -1.52
CA ASP A 209 -35.25 -7.05 -0.85
C ASP A 209 -36.55 -6.83 -1.64
N LEU A 210 -36.70 -5.67 -2.29
CA LEU A 210 -37.89 -5.33 -3.06
C LEU A 210 -37.98 -6.04 -4.41
N PHE A 211 -36.85 -6.25 -5.07
CA PHE A 211 -36.82 -6.78 -6.45
C PHE A 211 -36.40 -8.25 -6.54
N GLY A 212 -36.03 -8.90 -5.44
CA GLY A 212 -35.72 -10.34 -5.38
C GLY A 212 -34.57 -10.77 -6.33
N ILE A 213 -33.75 -9.84 -6.77
CA ILE A 213 -32.68 -10.11 -7.71
C ILE A 213 -31.43 -10.51 -6.89
N HIS A 214 -31.26 -11.82 -6.69
CA HIS A 214 -29.95 -12.38 -6.40
C HIS A 214 -29.11 -12.30 -7.68
N VAL A 215 -28.25 -11.29 -7.79
CA VAL A 215 -27.19 -11.28 -8.77
C VAL A 215 -26.11 -12.21 -8.22
N PRO A 216 -25.69 -13.24 -9.00
CA PRO A 216 -24.70 -14.23 -8.56
C PRO A 216 -23.28 -13.62 -8.44
#